data_64ceff4fe449e4120363021f712c7317
#
_entry.id   64ceff4fe449e4120363021f712c7317
#
_cell.length_a   1.000
_cell.length_b   1.000
_cell.length_c   1.000
_cell.angle_alpha   90.00
_cell.angle_beta   90.00
_cell.angle_gamma   90.00
#
_symmetry.space_group_name_H-M   'P 1'
#
loop_
_entity.id
_entity.type
_entity.pdbx_description
1 polymer ?
#
loop_
_entity_poly.entity_id
_entity_poly.type
_entity_poly.pdbx_seq_one_letter_code
_entity_poly.pdbx_strand_id
1 'polypeptide(L)'
;MKKILLIHTEYTQTGGEDIAVRKEIEFLCKYFEVETLIFNNTNNLNIKDLMALLKNKNNESIKLFLDKLNKFNPDYIYIHNLWFKASIGILDFALKNKYKVYLKLHNFRYDCTKSFLASIHLNNKQFCEACGFKKNKFKMFNKYYEDSLAKSILVNNFGRKYFKMLKNNNLNILTLTKHHKDFLVNLGVKSEKIFV
;
A
#
# COMPACT_ATOMS: atom_id res chain seq x y z
N MET A 1 3.41 -16.77 -22.89
CA MET A 1 2.95 -15.45 -22.41
C MET A 1 3.65 -15.16 -21.08
N LYS A 2 3.96 -13.90 -20.78
CA LYS A 2 4.48 -13.54 -19.45
C LYS A 2 3.35 -13.61 -18.41
N LYS A 3 3.70 -13.98 -17.18
CA LYS A 3 2.76 -14.22 -16.07
C LYS A 3 2.78 -13.09 -15.07
N ILE A 4 1.61 -12.58 -14.72
CA ILE A 4 1.42 -11.51 -13.70
C ILE A 4 0.57 -12.03 -12.55
N LEU A 5 1.09 -11.95 -11.33
CA LEU A 5 0.28 -12.09 -10.11
C LEU A 5 -0.14 -10.71 -9.65
N LEU A 6 -1.42 -10.37 -9.82
CA LEU A 6 -2.01 -9.11 -9.39
C LEU A 6 -2.56 -9.23 -7.97
N ILE A 7 -2.19 -8.29 -7.11
CA ILE A 7 -2.58 -8.28 -5.69
C ILE A 7 -3.32 -6.98 -5.38
N HIS A 8 -4.50 -7.10 -4.80
CA HIS A 8 -5.33 -5.97 -4.40
C HIS A 8 -6.09 -6.27 -3.11
N THR A 9 -6.33 -5.23 -2.32
CA THR A 9 -7.25 -5.29 -1.19
C THR A 9 -8.42 -4.35 -1.48
N GLU A 10 -9.61 -4.93 -1.67
CA GLU A 10 -10.84 -4.19 -1.88
C GLU A 10 -11.26 -3.45 -0.61
N TYR A 11 -11.86 -2.27 -0.80
CA TYR A 11 -12.48 -1.53 0.29
C TYR A 11 -13.81 -2.16 0.70
N THR A 12 -14.27 -1.86 1.92
CA THR A 12 -15.57 -2.32 2.42
C THR A 12 -16.75 -1.76 1.61
N GLN A 13 -16.53 -0.62 0.98
CA GLN A 13 -17.44 -0.05 -0.02
C GLN A 13 -16.66 0.10 -1.31
N THR A 14 -17.16 -0.46 -2.41
CA THR A 14 -16.51 -0.39 -3.72
C THR A 14 -16.22 1.05 -4.11
N GLY A 15 -14.95 1.36 -4.29
CA GLY A 15 -14.46 2.69 -4.67
C GLY A 15 -13.98 2.75 -6.12
N GLY A 16 -13.59 3.95 -6.55
CA GLY A 16 -13.01 4.15 -7.88
C GLY A 16 -11.74 3.33 -8.13
N GLU A 17 -10.97 3.06 -7.07
CA GLU A 17 -9.76 2.21 -7.14
C GLU A 17 -10.13 0.77 -7.49
N ASP A 18 -11.17 0.19 -6.86
CA ASP A 18 -11.60 -1.18 -7.12
C ASP A 18 -12.12 -1.34 -8.56
N ILE A 19 -12.87 -0.34 -9.05
CA ILE A 19 -13.35 -0.31 -10.44
C ILE A 19 -12.19 -0.22 -11.43
N ALA A 20 -11.21 0.63 -11.14
CA ALA A 20 -10.02 0.78 -11.98
C ALA A 20 -9.20 -0.53 -12.05
N VAL A 21 -9.04 -1.22 -10.92
CA VAL A 21 -8.33 -2.51 -10.86
C VAL A 21 -9.03 -3.56 -11.72
N ARG A 22 -10.36 -3.68 -11.65
CA ARG A 22 -11.11 -4.63 -12.47
C ARG A 22 -10.92 -4.41 -13.97
N LYS A 23 -11.02 -3.15 -14.43
CA LYS A 23 -10.77 -2.79 -15.84
C LYS A 23 -9.33 -3.06 -16.25
N GLU A 24 -8.37 -2.85 -15.35
CA GLU A 24 -6.97 -3.10 -15.62
C GLU A 24 -6.66 -4.61 -15.72
N ILE A 25 -7.31 -5.44 -14.91
CA ILE A 25 -7.24 -6.91 -15.06
C ILE A 25 -7.75 -7.33 -16.45
N GLU A 26 -8.91 -6.85 -16.88
CA GLU A 26 -9.48 -7.14 -18.20
C GLU A 26 -8.51 -6.73 -19.33
N PHE A 27 -7.86 -5.58 -19.19
CA PHE A 27 -6.85 -5.11 -20.14
C PHE A 27 -5.60 -5.99 -20.15
N LEU A 28 -5.05 -6.30 -18.97
CA LEU A 28 -3.84 -7.10 -18.84
C LEU A 28 -4.02 -8.55 -19.36
N CYS A 29 -5.18 -9.14 -19.18
CA CYS A 29 -5.52 -10.48 -19.70
C CYS A 29 -5.43 -10.60 -21.23
N LYS A 30 -5.42 -9.47 -21.97
CA LYS A 30 -5.22 -9.49 -23.43
C LYS A 30 -3.76 -9.74 -23.82
N TYR A 31 -2.80 -9.48 -22.95
CA TYR A 31 -1.37 -9.49 -23.24
C TYR A 31 -0.55 -10.41 -22.34
N PHE A 32 -1.10 -10.78 -21.17
CA PHE A 32 -0.46 -11.55 -20.12
C PHE A 32 -1.37 -12.68 -19.64
N GLU A 33 -0.77 -13.71 -19.09
CA GLU A 33 -1.46 -14.66 -18.24
C GLU A 33 -1.56 -14.04 -16.85
N VAL A 34 -2.77 -13.74 -16.40
CA VAL A 34 -3.02 -13.00 -15.15
C VAL A 34 -3.70 -13.88 -14.14
N GLU A 35 -3.09 -14.03 -12.98
CA GLU A 35 -3.69 -14.61 -11.78
C GLU A 35 -3.90 -13.52 -10.74
N THR A 36 -4.99 -13.59 -9.99
CA THR A 36 -5.34 -12.56 -9.01
C THR A 36 -5.31 -13.09 -7.59
N LEU A 37 -4.91 -12.23 -6.66
CA LEU A 37 -5.02 -12.43 -5.22
C LEU A 37 -5.71 -11.23 -4.60
N ILE A 38 -7.04 -11.36 -4.44
CA ILE A 38 -7.89 -10.29 -3.92
C ILE A 38 -8.20 -10.55 -2.45
N PHE A 39 -7.96 -9.54 -1.63
CA PHE A 39 -8.32 -9.53 -0.21
C PHE A 39 -9.48 -8.56 0.01
N ASN A 40 -10.36 -8.88 0.97
CA ASN A 40 -11.48 -8.01 1.32
C ASN A 40 -11.31 -7.48 2.75
N ASN A 41 -11.33 -6.17 2.91
CA ASN A 41 -11.38 -5.57 4.22
C ASN A 41 -12.78 -5.78 4.83
N THR A 42 -12.82 -6.18 6.09
CA THR A 42 -14.06 -6.27 6.86
C THR A 42 -14.15 -5.13 7.86
N ASN A 43 -15.36 -4.68 8.16
CA ASN A 43 -15.58 -3.60 9.15
C ASN A 43 -15.18 -4.04 10.58
N ASN A 44 -15.20 -5.34 10.85
CA ASN A 44 -14.88 -5.90 12.16
C ASN A 44 -13.45 -6.40 12.19
N LEU A 45 -12.55 -5.63 12.78
CA LEU A 45 -11.19 -6.04 13.07
C LEU A 45 -11.19 -6.95 14.30
N ASN A 46 -10.79 -8.20 14.13
CA ASN A 46 -10.58 -9.10 15.25
C ASN A 46 -9.18 -8.89 15.87
N ILE A 47 -8.91 -9.54 17.00
CA ILE A 47 -7.62 -9.42 17.71
C ILE A 47 -6.44 -9.86 16.83
N LYS A 48 -6.64 -10.86 15.95
CA LYS A 48 -5.59 -11.32 15.02
C LYS A 48 -5.27 -10.24 13.97
N ASP A 49 -6.29 -9.55 13.46
CA ASP A 49 -6.11 -8.44 12.53
C ASP A 49 -5.35 -7.27 13.20
N LEU A 50 -5.66 -6.97 14.46
CA LEU A 50 -4.97 -5.95 15.23
C LEU A 50 -3.49 -6.29 15.44
N MET A 51 -3.19 -7.53 15.78
CA MET A 51 -1.81 -8.03 15.90
C MET A 51 -1.06 -8.04 14.56
N ALA A 52 -1.75 -8.35 13.47
CA ALA A 52 -1.19 -8.28 12.13
C ALA A 52 -0.84 -6.83 11.74
N LEU A 53 -1.69 -5.86 12.11
CA LEU A 53 -1.42 -4.43 11.92
C LEU A 53 -0.22 -3.95 12.75
N LEU A 54 -0.13 -4.35 14.02
CA LEU A 54 1.01 -4.03 14.88
C LEU A 54 2.34 -4.50 14.27
N LYS A 55 2.36 -5.74 13.80
CA LYS A 55 3.54 -6.34 13.17
C LYS A 55 3.75 -5.91 11.73
N ASN A 56 2.76 -5.24 11.11
CA ASN A 56 2.70 -5.00 9.66
C ASN A 56 2.89 -6.29 8.84
N LYS A 57 2.40 -7.40 9.37
CA LYS A 57 2.54 -8.74 8.80
C LYS A 57 1.32 -9.58 9.13
N ASN A 58 0.56 -9.95 8.12
CA ASN A 58 -0.53 -10.90 8.22
C ASN A 58 -0.06 -12.27 7.72
N ASN A 59 0.09 -13.24 8.62
CA ASN A 59 0.63 -14.55 8.28
C ASN A 59 -0.31 -15.34 7.35
N GLU A 60 -1.62 -15.18 7.49
CA GLU A 60 -2.61 -15.81 6.61
C GLU A 60 -2.49 -15.28 5.18
N SER A 61 -2.44 -13.95 5.03
CA SER A 61 -2.26 -13.33 3.71
C SER A 61 -0.94 -13.72 3.06
N ILE A 62 0.14 -13.82 3.84
CA ILE A 62 1.43 -14.29 3.34
C ILE A 62 1.36 -15.76 2.92
N LYS A 63 0.67 -16.62 3.67
CA LYS A 63 0.49 -18.01 3.28
C LYS A 63 -0.25 -18.12 1.94
N LEU A 64 -1.37 -17.45 1.79
CA LEU A 64 -2.13 -17.41 0.53
C LEU A 64 -1.28 -16.90 -0.63
N PHE A 65 -0.48 -15.86 -0.38
CA PHE A 65 0.43 -15.32 -1.37
C PHE A 65 1.51 -16.34 -1.79
N LEU A 66 2.11 -17.05 -0.84
CA LEU A 66 3.11 -18.10 -1.12
C LEU A 66 2.50 -19.26 -1.89
N ASP A 67 1.30 -19.70 -1.52
CA ASP A 67 0.58 -20.76 -2.23
C ASP A 67 0.32 -20.37 -3.71
N LYS A 68 -0.08 -19.11 -3.94
CA LYS A 68 -0.25 -18.58 -5.30
C LYS A 68 1.08 -18.49 -6.06
N LEU A 69 2.15 -17.97 -5.43
CA LEU A 69 3.48 -17.91 -6.03
C LEU A 69 3.96 -19.28 -6.50
N ASN A 70 3.85 -20.28 -5.62
CA ASN A 70 4.34 -21.63 -5.93
C ASN A 70 3.55 -22.31 -7.06
N LYS A 71 2.22 -22.10 -7.11
CA LYS A 71 1.35 -22.69 -8.12
C LYS A 71 1.46 -22.01 -9.47
N PHE A 72 1.53 -20.67 -9.46
CA PHE A 72 1.46 -19.87 -10.69
C PHE A 72 2.83 -19.53 -11.26
N ASN A 73 3.86 -19.41 -10.42
CA ASN A 73 5.23 -19.02 -10.79
C ASN A 73 5.27 -17.76 -11.67
N PRO A 74 4.87 -16.58 -11.15
CA PRO A 74 4.74 -15.35 -11.93
C PRO A 74 6.08 -14.75 -12.33
N ASP A 75 6.16 -14.15 -13.53
CA ASP A 75 7.29 -13.30 -13.96
C ASP A 75 7.30 -11.95 -13.24
N TYR A 76 6.09 -11.43 -12.90
CA TYR A 76 5.88 -10.13 -12.27
C TYR A 76 4.85 -10.21 -11.17
N ILE A 77 5.10 -9.46 -10.10
CA ILE A 77 4.13 -9.21 -9.04
C ILE A 77 3.64 -7.78 -9.20
N TYR A 78 2.33 -7.62 -9.39
CA TYR A 78 1.70 -6.33 -9.58
C TYR A 78 0.76 -6.02 -8.43
N ILE A 79 1.06 -4.96 -7.68
CA ILE A 79 0.36 -4.62 -6.43
C ILE A 79 -0.34 -3.29 -6.58
N HIS A 80 -1.64 -3.23 -6.20
CA HIS A 80 -2.40 -1.99 -6.12
C HIS A 80 -2.55 -1.54 -4.68
N ASN A 81 -3.26 -2.29 -3.85
CA ASN A 81 -3.57 -1.91 -2.49
C ASN A 81 -3.22 -3.02 -1.51
N LEU A 82 -2.48 -2.66 -0.47
CA LEU A 82 -2.10 -3.56 0.63
C LEU A 82 -2.75 -3.16 1.96
N TRP A 83 -3.68 -2.19 1.93
CA TRP A 83 -4.24 -1.59 3.13
C TRP A 83 -5.01 -2.62 3.95
N PHE A 84 -4.50 -2.86 5.14
CA PHE A 84 -4.87 -3.79 6.19
C PHE A 84 -4.73 -5.28 5.83
N LYS A 85 -5.70 -5.91 5.18
CA LYS A 85 -5.82 -7.38 5.06
C LYS A 85 -4.64 -8.03 4.33
N ALA A 86 -4.25 -7.53 3.16
CA ALA A 86 -3.07 -8.05 2.45
C ALA A 86 -1.79 -7.87 3.25
N SER A 87 -1.65 -6.75 3.94
CA SER A 87 -0.48 -6.31 4.71
C SER A 87 0.77 -5.99 3.89
N ILE A 88 1.58 -5.09 4.42
CA ILE A 88 2.90 -4.75 3.85
C ILE A 88 3.85 -5.95 3.85
N GLY A 89 3.57 -6.97 4.66
CA GLY A 89 4.38 -8.19 4.72
C GLY A 89 4.53 -8.88 3.37
N ILE A 90 3.52 -8.83 2.49
CA ILE A 90 3.60 -9.37 1.12
C ILE A 90 4.66 -8.62 0.31
N LEU A 91 4.62 -7.28 0.33
CA LEU A 91 5.61 -6.46 -0.38
C LEU A 91 7.02 -6.68 0.17
N ASP A 92 7.18 -6.73 1.50
CA ASP A 92 8.47 -6.99 2.16
C ASP A 92 9.05 -8.34 1.73
N PHE A 93 8.22 -9.38 1.72
CA PHE A 93 8.62 -10.71 1.26
C PHE A 93 9.05 -10.71 -0.21
N ALA A 94 8.24 -10.13 -1.08
CA ALA A 94 8.51 -10.08 -2.52
C ALA A 94 9.84 -9.36 -2.83
N LEU A 95 10.09 -8.21 -2.17
CA LEU A 95 11.32 -7.44 -2.36
C LEU A 95 12.56 -8.17 -1.80
N LYS A 96 12.45 -8.82 -0.64
CA LYS A 96 13.56 -9.59 -0.04
C LYS A 96 13.96 -10.80 -0.89
N ASN A 97 12.99 -11.42 -1.54
CA ASN A 97 13.23 -12.56 -2.43
C ASN A 97 13.47 -12.13 -3.89
N LYS A 98 13.72 -10.83 -4.13
CA LYS A 98 14.12 -10.25 -5.42
C LYS A 98 13.13 -10.50 -6.57
N TYR A 99 11.84 -10.66 -6.27
CA TYR A 99 10.82 -10.68 -7.30
C TYR A 99 10.75 -9.33 -8.03
N LYS A 100 10.36 -9.36 -9.30
CA LYS A 100 10.11 -8.14 -10.07
C LYS A 100 8.75 -7.56 -9.65
N VAL A 101 8.78 -6.55 -8.79
CA VAL A 101 7.57 -5.94 -8.20
C VAL A 101 7.27 -4.61 -8.86
N TYR A 102 6.01 -4.45 -9.24
CA TYR A 102 5.40 -3.19 -9.64
C TYR A 102 4.31 -2.82 -8.65
N LEU A 103 4.38 -1.61 -8.11
CA LEU A 103 3.40 -1.08 -7.15
C LEU A 103 2.72 0.15 -7.75
N LYS A 104 1.42 0.05 -7.98
CA LYS A 104 0.63 1.20 -8.45
C LYS A 104 0.08 1.98 -7.27
N LEU A 105 0.39 3.27 -7.24
CA LEU A 105 -0.05 4.17 -6.19
C LEU A 105 -1.27 4.97 -6.65
N HIS A 106 -2.40 4.77 -5.97
CA HIS A 106 -3.65 5.47 -6.23
C HIS A 106 -3.89 6.67 -5.29
N ASN A 107 -3.13 6.75 -4.20
CA ASN A 107 -3.30 7.75 -3.16
C ASN A 107 -1.97 8.05 -2.44
N PHE A 108 -2.00 9.02 -1.54
CA PHE A 108 -0.82 9.50 -0.80
C PHE A 108 -0.70 8.92 0.62
N ARG A 109 -1.25 7.73 0.88
CA ARG A 109 -1.22 7.11 2.23
C ARG A 109 0.18 6.85 2.78
N TYR A 110 1.17 6.74 1.91
CA TYR A 110 2.58 6.64 2.28
C TYR A 110 3.15 7.94 2.87
N ASP A 111 2.50 9.08 2.62
CA ASP A 111 2.87 10.39 3.16
C ASP A 111 1.89 10.84 4.25
N CYS A 112 0.60 10.68 4.01
CA CYS A 112 -0.45 10.98 4.95
C CYS A 112 -1.54 9.91 4.91
N THR A 113 -1.73 9.20 6.00
CA THR A 113 -2.75 8.14 6.11
C THR A 113 -4.19 8.66 6.05
N LYS A 114 -4.38 9.98 6.17
CA LYS A 114 -5.66 10.70 5.96
C LYS A 114 -5.59 11.68 4.78
N SER A 115 -4.83 11.38 3.75
CA SER A 115 -4.56 12.29 2.62
C SER A 115 -5.83 12.82 1.93
N PHE A 116 -6.91 12.04 1.89
CA PHE A 116 -8.20 12.47 1.34
C PHE A 116 -8.94 13.51 2.22
N LEU A 117 -8.52 13.69 3.46
CA LEU A 117 -9.02 14.69 4.40
C LEU A 117 -7.97 15.77 4.71
N ALA A 118 -6.95 15.93 3.88
CA ALA A 118 -5.79 16.76 4.16
C ALA A 118 -6.17 18.21 4.50
N SER A 119 -7.10 18.83 3.79
CA SER A 119 -7.57 20.19 4.08
C SER A 119 -8.20 20.32 5.46
N ILE A 120 -9.04 19.38 5.84
CA ILE A 120 -9.69 19.33 7.17
C ILE A 120 -8.64 18.99 8.24
N HIS A 121 -7.77 18.03 7.92
CA HIS A 121 -6.76 17.52 8.83
C HIS A 121 -5.66 18.55 9.13
N LEU A 122 -5.28 19.35 8.15
CA LEU A 122 -4.30 20.43 8.29
C LEU A 122 -4.91 21.67 8.96
N ASN A 123 -6.22 21.80 9.00
CA ASN A 123 -6.94 22.96 9.52
C ASN A 123 -6.31 24.27 9.00
N ASN A 124 -6.10 24.35 7.68
CA ASN A 124 -5.46 25.46 6.97
C ASN A 124 -3.99 25.75 7.37
N LYS A 125 -3.33 24.88 8.13
CA LYS A 125 -1.90 25.00 8.43
C LYS A 125 -1.08 24.34 7.33
N GLN A 126 0.06 24.95 6.97
CA GLN A 126 1.01 24.38 6.00
C GLN A 126 1.57 23.01 6.43
N PHE A 127 1.61 22.72 7.72
CA PHE A 127 2.17 21.49 8.28
C PHE A 127 1.20 20.84 9.25
N CYS A 128 0.92 19.56 8.99
CA CYS A 128 0.16 18.74 9.92
C CYS A 128 1.08 18.20 11.03
N GLU A 129 0.71 18.46 12.27
CA GLU A 129 1.40 17.94 13.45
C GLU A 129 0.71 16.70 14.04
N ALA A 130 -0.45 16.30 13.49
CA ALA A 130 -1.32 15.33 14.12
C ALA A 130 -0.72 13.94 14.24
N CYS A 131 -0.06 13.42 13.19
CA CYS A 131 0.43 12.05 13.20
C CYS A 131 1.94 11.92 13.45
N GLY A 132 2.67 13.02 13.53
CA GLY A 132 4.14 13.00 13.68
C GLY A 132 4.88 12.27 12.55
N PHE A 133 4.21 12.00 11.41
CA PHE A 133 4.72 11.18 10.32
C PHE A 133 6.00 11.76 9.70
N LYS A 134 6.03 13.08 9.53
CA LYS A 134 7.17 13.81 8.94
C LYS A 134 8.18 14.32 9.96
N LYS A 135 7.90 14.26 11.26
CA LYS A 135 8.77 14.78 12.29
C LYS A 135 9.44 13.63 13.04
N ASN A 136 10.78 13.59 13.00
CA ASN A 136 11.61 12.70 13.84
C ASN A 136 11.55 13.02 15.34
N LYS A 137 10.56 13.79 15.79
CA LYS A 137 10.40 14.15 17.19
C LYS A 137 9.33 13.26 17.83
N PHE A 138 9.64 12.73 19.00
CA PHE A 138 8.76 12.01 19.90
C PHE A 138 7.64 12.91 20.43
N LYS A 139 6.78 13.45 19.55
CA LYS A 139 5.55 14.10 19.99
C LYS A 139 4.47 13.03 20.07
N MET A 140 3.73 13.07 21.18
CA MET A 140 2.53 12.23 21.36
C MET A 140 1.59 12.44 20.18
N PHE A 141 1.14 11.34 19.60
CA PHE A 141 0.14 11.37 18.54
C PHE A 141 -1.18 11.91 19.09
N ASN A 142 -1.77 12.82 18.35
CA ASN A 142 -3.18 13.11 18.56
C ASN A 142 -3.99 11.89 18.11
N LYS A 143 -5.21 11.72 18.64
CA LYS A 143 -6.17 10.68 18.21
C LYS A 143 -6.72 10.98 16.82
N TYR A 144 -5.84 11.17 15.82
CA TYR A 144 -6.20 11.66 14.49
C TYR A 144 -6.95 10.65 13.63
N TYR A 145 -6.87 9.36 13.97
CA TYR A 145 -7.52 8.29 13.23
C TYR A 145 -8.64 7.68 14.09
N GLU A 146 -9.89 7.92 13.66
CA GLU A 146 -11.11 7.43 14.33
C GLU A 146 -11.13 7.69 15.85
N ASP A 147 -10.65 8.86 16.26
CA ASP A 147 -10.57 9.31 17.67
C ASP A 147 -9.94 8.29 18.64
N SER A 148 -9.13 7.38 18.10
CA SER A 148 -8.46 6.32 18.85
C SER A 148 -6.95 6.49 18.82
N LEU A 149 -6.31 6.54 19.99
CA LEU A 149 -4.86 6.59 20.11
C LEU A 149 -4.21 5.30 19.58
N ALA A 150 -4.77 4.14 19.93
CA ALA A 150 -4.26 2.84 19.47
C ALA A 150 -4.33 2.71 17.94
N LYS A 151 -5.46 3.04 17.32
CA LYS A 151 -5.62 3.03 15.87
C LYS A 151 -4.68 4.03 15.19
N SER A 152 -4.50 5.23 15.78
CA SER A 152 -3.57 6.25 15.25
C SER A 152 -2.13 5.77 15.25
N ILE A 153 -1.67 5.10 16.30
CA ILE A 153 -0.33 4.51 16.38
C ILE A 153 -0.15 3.42 15.32
N LEU A 154 -1.13 2.52 15.17
CA LEU A 154 -1.08 1.42 14.20
C LEU A 154 -0.99 1.93 12.77
N VAL A 155 -1.86 2.86 12.41
CA VAL A 155 -1.94 3.44 11.07
C VAL A 155 -0.68 4.25 10.75
N ASN A 156 -0.14 4.98 11.73
CA ASN A 156 1.12 5.70 11.58
C ASN A 156 2.30 4.74 11.35
N ASN A 157 2.38 3.66 12.12
CA ASN A 157 3.43 2.65 11.95
C ASN A 157 3.36 1.99 10.56
N PHE A 158 2.15 1.68 10.07
CA PHE A 158 1.94 1.21 8.71
C PHE A 158 2.49 2.21 7.69
N GLY A 159 2.08 3.47 7.76
CA GLY A 159 2.49 4.52 6.84
C GLY A 159 4.02 4.71 6.80
N ARG A 160 4.67 4.74 7.96
CA ARG A 160 6.14 4.87 8.05
C ARG A 160 6.86 3.69 7.40
N LYS A 161 6.41 2.47 7.65
CA LYS A 161 6.99 1.28 7.04
C LYS A 161 6.75 1.27 5.54
N TYR A 162 5.55 1.60 5.09
CA TYR A 162 5.19 1.70 3.68
C TYR A 162 6.09 2.70 2.95
N PHE A 163 6.22 3.91 3.48
CA PHE A 163 7.10 4.94 2.92
C PHE A 163 8.57 4.48 2.81
N LYS A 164 9.08 3.81 3.85
CA LYS A 164 10.44 3.25 3.81
C LYS A 164 10.61 2.25 2.67
N MET A 165 9.58 1.46 2.38
CA MET A 165 9.63 0.45 1.31
C MET A 165 9.59 1.08 -0.08
N LEU A 166 8.94 2.24 -0.27
CA LEU A 166 8.95 2.96 -1.54
C LEU A 166 10.35 3.40 -2.00
N LYS A 167 11.29 3.51 -1.07
CA LYS A 167 12.70 3.83 -1.36
C LYS A 167 13.55 2.61 -1.71
N ASN A 168 12.96 1.41 -1.79
CA ASN A 168 13.69 0.20 -2.14
C ASN A 168 14.07 0.20 -3.63
N ASN A 169 15.34 -0.06 -3.94
CA ASN A 169 15.86 -0.05 -5.30
C ASN A 169 15.27 -1.15 -6.20
N ASN A 170 14.68 -2.20 -5.61
CA ASN A 170 14.08 -3.31 -6.36
C ASN A 170 12.58 -3.11 -6.63
N LEU A 171 12.01 -1.98 -6.18
CA LEU A 171 10.60 -1.66 -6.38
C LEU A 171 10.43 -0.72 -7.57
N ASN A 172 9.57 -1.10 -8.52
CA ASN A 172 9.08 -0.21 -9.57
C ASN A 172 7.73 0.35 -9.14
N ILE A 173 7.55 1.65 -9.33
CA ILE A 173 6.35 2.37 -8.89
C ILE A 173 5.63 2.92 -10.11
N LEU A 174 4.32 2.68 -10.21
CA LEU A 174 3.47 3.33 -11.18
C LEU A 174 2.63 4.41 -10.50
N THR A 175 2.56 5.57 -11.11
CA THR A 175 1.76 6.70 -10.64
C THR A 175 0.76 7.12 -11.71
N LEU A 176 -0.37 7.69 -11.28
CA LEU A 176 -1.44 8.10 -12.19
C LEU A 176 -1.15 9.44 -12.89
N THR A 177 -0.22 10.24 -12.35
CA THR A 177 0.06 11.60 -12.84
C THR A 177 1.53 11.96 -12.65
N LYS A 178 2.02 12.86 -13.49
CA LYS A 178 3.36 13.46 -13.35
C LYS A 178 3.51 14.16 -11.99
N HIS A 179 2.48 14.86 -11.52
CA HIS A 179 2.50 15.49 -10.19
C HIS A 179 2.79 14.47 -9.07
N HIS A 180 2.17 13.29 -9.12
CA HIS A 180 2.42 12.24 -8.14
C HIS A 180 3.86 11.71 -8.23
N LYS A 181 4.40 11.55 -9.43
CA LYS A 181 5.82 11.21 -9.65
C LYS A 181 6.73 12.27 -9.04
N ASP A 182 6.54 13.55 -9.39
CA ASP A 182 7.37 14.65 -8.90
C ASP A 182 7.32 14.75 -7.36
N PHE A 183 6.15 14.51 -6.77
CA PHE A 183 5.99 14.46 -5.32
C PHE A 183 6.83 13.35 -4.67
N LEU A 184 6.85 12.14 -5.25
CA LEU A 184 7.67 11.02 -4.77
C LEU A 184 9.17 11.31 -4.90
N VAL A 185 9.60 11.91 -6.01
CA VAL A 185 10.98 12.33 -6.23
C VAL A 185 11.42 13.33 -5.17
N ASN A 186 10.60 14.34 -4.87
CA ASN A 186 10.85 15.31 -3.81
C ASN A 186 10.94 14.66 -2.40
N LEU A 187 10.32 13.51 -2.20
CA LEU A 187 10.44 12.72 -0.98
C LEU A 187 11.66 11.78 -0.98
N GLY A 188 12.46 11.79 -2.04
CA GLY A 188 13.71 11.03 -2.17
C GLY A 188 13.53 9.61 -2.73
N VAL A 189 12.47 9.35 -3.47
CA VAL A 189 12.34 8.14 -4.30
C VAL A 189 13.04 8.38 -5.64
N LYS A 190 13.80 7.38 -6.13
CA LYS A 190 14.57 7.51 -7.37
C LYS A 190 13.65 7.63 -8.58
N SER A 191 13.87 8.66 -9.40
CA SER A 191 13.02 8.97 -10.57
C SER A 191 12.97 7.84 -11.60
N GLU A 192 14.08 7.12 -11.79
CA GLU A 192 14.17 5.98 -12.72
C GLU A 192 13.33 4.77 -12.30
N LYS A 193 12.81 4.75 -11.06
CA LYS A 193 11.92 3.72 -10.53
C LYS A 193 10.45 4.09 -10.61
N ILE A 194 10.13 5.30 -11.09
CA ILE A 194 8.76 5.81 -11.12
C ILE A 194 8.32 6.02 -12.57
N PHE A 195 7.27 5.32 -12.94
CA PHE A 195 6.60 5.39 -14.24
C PHE A 195 5.24 6.07 -14.10
N VAL A 196 4.79 6.77 -15.17
CA VAL A 196 3.49 7.46 -15.21
C VAL A 196 2.61 6.80 -16.25
#